data_52674d0f3145e97351cbbbfe51c57e77
#
_entry.id   52674d0f3145e97351cbbbfe51c57e77
#
_cell.length_a   1.000
_cell.length_b   1.000
_cell.length_c   1.000
_cell.angle_alpha   90.00
_cell.angle_beta   90.00
_cell.angle_gamma   90.00
#
_symmetry.space_group_name_H-M   'P 1'
#
loop_
_entity.id
_entity.type
_entity.pdbx_description
1 polymer ?
#
loop_
_entity_poly.entity_id
_entity_poly.type
_entity_poly.pdbx_seq_one_letter_code
_entity_poly.pdbx_strand_id
1 'polypeptide(L)' 'MSNYIVTFKDGVSKDEIQKFKDEVTSEGGEIGHTYDGLISGFSAKIQPQTLQAFQQQASISDSVIETIEPDSTVTIQ' A
#
# COMPACT_ATOMS: atom_id res chain seq x y z
N MET A 1 1.27 -13.28 6.98
CA MET A 1 1.14 -11.94 6.38
C MET A 1 2.50 -11.33 6.16
N SER A 2 2.67 -10.69 5.03
CA SER A 2 3.93 -10.03 4.73
C SER A 2 3.76 -8.52 4.72
N ASN A 3 4.85 -7.83 4.87
CA ASN A 3 4.85 -6.37 4.83
C ASN A 3 5.06 -5.89 3.40
N TYR A 4 4.30 -4.88 3.04
CA TYR A 4 4.39 -4.27 1.72
C TYR A 4 4.39 -2.77 1.85
N ILE A 5 4.99 -2.12 0.85
CA ILE A 5 4.95 -0.67 0.75
C ILE A 5 4.09 -0.33 -0.45
N VAL A 6 3.03 0.43 -0.21
CA VAL A 6 2.13 0.87 -1.27
C VAL A 6 2.34 2.36 -1.44
N THR A 7 2.71 2.79 -2.64
CA THR A 7 2.87 4.21 -2.93
C THR A 7 1.82 4.65 -3.93
N PHE A 8 1.52 5.92 -3.91
CA PHE A 8 0.45 6.48 -4.70
C PHE A 8 1.00 7.56 -5.64
N LYS A 9 0.28 7.79 -6.72
CA LYS A 9 0.69 8.78 -7.69
C LYS A 9 0.53 10.18 -7.13
N ASP A 10 1.21 11.13 -7.74
CA ASP A 10 1.11 12.52 -7.32
C ASP A 10 -0.33 13.00 -7.45
N GLY A 11 -0.75 13.79 -6.50
CA GLY A 11 -2.09 14.37 -6.56
C GLY A 11 -3.20 13.52 -5.97
N VAL A 12 -2.86 12.31 -5.51
CA VAL A 12 -3.85 11.46 -4.86
C VAL A 12 -4.16 12.03 -3.48
N SER A 13 -5.44 12.16 -3.17
CA SER A 13 -5.83 12.78 -1.91
C SER A 13 -5.59 11.86 -0.73
N LYS A 14 -5.48 12.46 0.44
CA LYS A 14 -5.32 11.69 1.66
C LYS A 14 -6.54 10.82 1.93
N ASP A 15 -7.71 11.26 1.50
CA ASP A 15 -8.92 10.47 1.68
C ASP A 15 -8.86 9.17 0.87
N GLU A 16 -8.32 9.24 -0.33
CA GLU A 16 -8.15 8.04 -1.14
C GLU A 16 -7.18 7.08 -0.47
N ILE A 17 -6.07 7.62 0.00
CA ILE A 17 -5.06 6.79 0.68
C ILE A 17 -5.67 6.16 1.92
N GLN A 18 -6.47 6.93 2.66
CA GLN A 18 -7.09 6.41 3.87
C GLN A 18 -8.04 5.24 3.57
N LYS A 19 -8.72 5.29 2.43
CA LYS A 19 -9.58 4.18 2.04
C LYS A 19 -8.80 2.88 1.89
N PHE A 20 -7.61 2.95 1.30
CA PHE A 20 -6.77 1.77 1.16
C PHE A 20 -6.29 1.29 2.52
N LYS A 21 -5.93 2.21 3.40
CA LYS A 21 -5.52 1.81 4.74
C LYS A 21 -6.65 1.12 5.48
N ASP A 22 -7.87 1.67 5.36
CA ASP A 22 -9.03 1.08 6.01
C ASP A 22 -9.31 -0.32 5.48
N GLU A 23 -9.09 -0.52 4.21
CA GLU A 23 -9.28 -1.83 3.63
C GLU A 23 -8.29 -2.84 4.22
N VAL A 24 -7.04 -2.43 4.37
CA VAL A 24 -6.03 -3.29 4.98
C VAL A 24 -6.45 -3.69 6.39
N THR A 25 -6.84 -2.72 7.20
CA THR A 25 -7.18 -3.01 8.58
C THR A 25 -8.47 -3.80 8.71
N SER A 26 -9.44 -3.55 7.83
CA SER A 26 -10.69 -4.29 7.88
C SER A 26 -10.50 -5.75 7.50
N GLU A 27 -9.46 -6.07 6.75
CA GLU A 27 -9.17 -7.44 6.36
C GLU A 27 -8.17 -8.11 7.30
N GLY A 28 -7.88 -7.51 8.41
CA GLY A 28 -7.02 -8.12 9.41
C GLY A 28 -5.54 -7.74 9.30
N GLY A 29 -5.22 -6.80 8.44
CA GLY A 29 -3.84 -6.32 8.35
C GLY A 29 -3.56 -5.21 9.33
N GLU A 30 -2.34 -4.69 9.26
CA GLU A 30 -1.91 -3.61 10.15
C GLU A 30 -1.10 -2.59 9.38
N ILE A 31 -1.38 -1.32 9.63
CA ILE A 31 -0.60 -0.25 9.03
C ILE A 31 0.65 -0.03 9.86
N GLY A 32 1.81 -0.02 9.20
CA GLY A 32 3.08 0.22 9.87
C GLY A 32 3.44 1.69 9.88
N HIS A 33 3.83 2.21 8.71
CA HIS A 33 4.22 3.61 8.59
C HIS A 33 3.39 4.29 7.52
N THR A 34 3.18 5.58 7.69
CA THR A 34 2.54 6.39 6.66
C THR A 34 3.58 7.36 6.13
N TYR A 35 3.75 7.39 4.82
CA TYR A 35 4.69 8.30 4.18
C TYR A 35 3.94 9.51 3.65
N ASP A 36 4.48 10.68 3.93
CA ASP A 36 3.83 11.92 3.56
C ASP A 36 4.93 12.88 3.20
N GLY A 37 5.05 13.24 1.97
CA GLY A 37 6.13 14.11 1.52
C GLY A 37 6.31 13.94 0.03
N LEU A 38 7.54 13.72 -0.42
CA LEU A 38 7.79 13.53 -1.83
C LEU A 38 7.07 12.30 -2.36
N ILE A 39 6.95 11.28 -1.53
CA ILE A 39 6.22 10.08 -1.90
C ILE A 39 5.11 9.91 -0.89
N SER A 40 3.92 9.66 -1.38
CA SER A 40 2.78 9.40 -0.51
C SER A 40 2.48 7.92 -0.52
N GLY A 41 2.17 7.37 0.63
CA GLY A 41 1.85 5.95 0.72
C GLY A 41 1.95 5.44 2.13
N PHE A 42 2.03 4.12 2.25
CA PHE A 42 2.16 3.53 3.57
C PHE A 42 2.81 2.16 3.46
N SER A 43 3.34 1.69 4.58
CA SER A 43 3.74 0.30 4.68
C SER A 43 2.77 -0.40 5.60
N ALA A 44 2.53 -1.68 5.34
CA ALA A 44 1.51 -2.41 6.08
C ALA A 44 1.73 -3.90 5.96
N LYS A 45 1.21 -4.61 6.95
CA LYS A 45 1.07 -6.06 6.83
C LYS A 45 -0.23 -6.30 6.11
N ILE A 46 -0.17 -6.95 4.98
CA ILE A 46 -1.33 -7.11 4.10
C ILE A 46 -1.60 -8.59 3.87
N GLN A 47 -2.88 -8.96 4.01
CA GLN A 47 -3.32 -10.31 3.73
C GLN A 47 -3.17 -10.60 2.25
N PRO A 48 -2.90 -11.85 1.86
CA PRO A 48 -2.73 -12.17 0.44
C PRO A 48 -3.91 -11.77 -0.42
N GLN A 49 -5.13 -11.94 0.05
CA GLN A 49 -6.30 -11.57 -0.76
C GLN A 49 -6.39 -10.06 -0.92
N THR A 50 -6.06 -9.30 0.10
CA THR A 50 -6.07 -7.84 0.00
C THR A 50 -4.98 -7.37 -0.93
N LEU A 51 -3.81 -7.98 -0.85
CA LEU A 51 -2.71 -7.66 -1.74
C LEU A 51 -3.10 -7.90 -3.19
N GLN A 52 -3.77 -9.01 -3.46
CA GLN A 52 -4.18 -9.33 -4.81
C GLN A 52 -5.16 -8.28 -5.34
N ALA A 53 -6.09 -7.83 -4.49
CA ALA A 53 -7.02 -6.80 -4.88
C ALA A 53 -6.30 -5.49 -5.21
N PHE A 54 -5.30 -5.14 -4.40
CA PHE A 54 -4.53 -3.93 -4.66
C PHE A 54 -3.74 -4.04 -5.95
N GLN A 55 -3.17 -5.21 -6.21
CA GLN A 55 -2.41 -5.42 -7.44
C GLN A 55 -3.31 -5.32 -8.67
N GLN A 56 -4.52 -5.81 -8.56
CA GLN A 56 -5.48 -5.69 -9.66
C GLN A 56 -5.83 -4.22 -9.88
N GLN A 57 -6.00 -3.45 -8.84
CA GLN A 57 -6.25 -2.03 -8.99
C GLN A 57 -5.06 -1.31 -9.58
N ALA A 58 -3.86 -1.70 -9.18
CA ALA A 58 -2.65 -1.06 -9.69
C ALA A 58 -2.46 -1.29 -11.17
N SER A 59 -3.03 -2.36 -11.71
CA SER A 59 -2.89 -2.66 -13.13
C SER A 59 -3.86 -1.89 -14.02
N ILE A 60 -4.79 -1.14 -13.43
CA ILE A 60 -5.74 -0.35 -14.19
C ILE A 60 -5.06 0.96 -14.58
N SER A 61 -5.30 1.41 -15.81
CA SER A 61 -4.60 2.59 -16.33
C SER A 61 -4.90 3.86 -15.54
N ASP A 62 -6.07 3.96 -14.92
CA ASP A 62 -6.42 5.11 -14.11
C ASP A 62 -6.17 4.90 -12.62
N SER A 63 -5.33 3.95 -12.30
CA SER A 63 -5.08 3.62 -10.90
C SER A 63 -4.42 4.77 -10.17
N VAL A 64 -4.79 4.95 -8.90
CA VAL A 64 -4.11 5.91 -8.04
C VAL A 64 -2.85 5.32 -7.43
N ILE A 65 -2.67 4.01 -7.54
CA ILE A 65 -1.50 3.35 -6.98
C ILE A 65 -0.32 3.47 -7.92
N GLU A 66 0.81 3.90 -7.39
CA GLU A 66 2.04 4.00 -8.17
C GLU A 66 2.79 2.67 -8.14
N THR A 67 3.10 2.18 -6.96
CA THR A 67 3.80 0.89 -6.83
C THR A 67 3.31 0.14 -5.61
N ILE A 68 3.46 -1.18 -5.66
CA ILE A 68 3.29 -2.06 -4.52
C ILE A 68 4.51 -2.94 -4.47
N GLU A 69 5.31 -2.83 -3.42
CA GLU A 69 6.55 -3.57 -3.31
C GLU A 69 6.67 -4.26 -1.98
N PRO A 70 7.31 -5.42 -1.92
CA PRO A 70 7.56 -6.04 -0.62
C PRO A 70 8.44 -5.12 0.20
N ASP A 71 8.09 -4.98 1.46
CA ASP A 71 8.93 -4.22 2.38
C ASP A 71 9.99 -5.17 2.89
N SER A 72 11.00 -5.33 2.09
CA SER A 72 12.03 -6.27 2.41
C SER A 72 13.11 -5.53 3.12
N THR A 73 13.06 -5.53 4.37
CA THR A 73 14.15 -4.99 5.13
C THR A 73 15.21 -6.01 5.22
N VAL A 74 15.41 -6.73 4.24
CA VAL A 74 16.31 -7.78 4.29
C VAL A 74 17.64 -7.29 4.42
N THR A 75 18.18 -7.63 5.46
CA THR A 75 19.50 -7.39 5.62
C THR A 75 20.20 -8.54 5.15
N ILE A 76 20.95 -8.33 4.23
CA ILE A 76 21.72 -9.37 3.75
C ILE A 76 22.83 -9.57 4.57
N GLN A 77 23.07 -10.67 4.87
CA GLN A 77 24.23 -10.93 5.63
C GLN A 77 25.28 -11.54 4.83
#